data_1d0e01750fe1a1c059de63c40d5fa028
#
_entry.id   1d0e01750fe1a1c059de63c40d5fa028
#
_cell.length_a   1.000
_cell.length_b   1.000
_cell.length_c   1.000
_cell.angle_alpha   90.00
_cell.angle_beta   90.00
_cell.angle_gamma   90.00
#
_symmetry.space_group_name_H-M   'P 1'
#
loop_
_entity.id
_entity.type
_entity.pdbx_description
1 polymer ?
#
loop_
_entity_poly.entity_id
_entity_poly.type
_entity_poly.pdbx_seq_one_letter_code
_entity_poly.pdbx_strand_id
1 'polypeptide(L)'
;MTEPSTSLGQELSWEQEVERTTAFWQRLGLPGLLDVHTHFLPPPVQAKVWEQFDNAGPKLGREWPIRYRGSVEERVAQLRALGVRRFSTLPYAHRPGIARYLNEWAAGFKRDVPESLWSATLYPEDDVAAYVADGIAAGVEIWKVHVQVGEFHLDDPALDPAWALLAEAGTPVVVHAGHAPVGNDFTGHASSARVLERHPGLAMVVAHMGAPDFTEFLDLADRYERVRLDTTMVFTDFELGDAHGGPPAYADGLLDRLDRQRDRLLLGTDFPTIPYPYVHQLESLERLGLGEDWLRAVCWHNAAALVGAGPEYPLDPGR
;
A
#
# COMPACT_ATOMS: atom_id res chain seq x y z
N MET A 1 31.14 8.02 20.33
CA MET A 1 31.35 8.32 18.89
C MET A 1 30.11 7.77 18.21
N THR A 2 29.12 8.64 17.98
CA THR A 2 27.90 8.31 17.25
C THR A 2 28.27 8.25 15.77
N GLU A 3 28.08 7.10 15.14
CA GLU A 3 28.20 6.99 13.70
C GLU A 3 27.23 7.96 13.04
N PRO A 4 27.63 8.62 11.92
CA PRO A 4 26.76 9.56 11.25
C PRO A 4 25.55 8.81 10.67
N SER A 5 24.36 9.32 10.94
CA SER A 5 23.10 8.96 10.32
C SER A 5 23.32 8.78 8.81
N THR A 6 23.14 7.56 8.31
CA THR A 6 23.16 7.28 6.87
C THR A 6 22.00 7.99 6.20
N SER A 7 22.31 9.12 5.57
CA SER A 7 21.39 9.85 4.71
C SER A 7 20.83 8.93 3.60
N LEU A 8 19.68 9.29 3.04
CA LEU A 8 18.98 8.71 1.86
C LEU A 8 19.89 8.29 0.65
N GLY A 9 21.18 8.43 0.76
CA GLY A 9 22.15 8.35 -0.32
C GLY A 9 23.16 7.21 -0.28
N GLN A 10 23.03 6.21 0.57
CA GLN A 10 23.83 5.00 0.33
C GLN A 10 23.19 4.23 -0.83
N GLU A 11 23.82 4.32 -1.99
CA GLU A 11 23.54 3.45 -3.13
C GLU A 11 23.89 2.02 -2.73
N LEU A 12 22.88 1.30 -2.20
CA LEU A 12 23.01 -0.14 -1.99
C LEU A 12 23.08 -0.82 -3.37
N SER A 13 24.02 -1.74 -3.54
CA SER A 13 23.95 -2.66 -4.67
C SER A 13 22.69 -3.54 -4.52
N TRP A 14 22.24 -4.12 -5.63
CA TRP A 14 21.10 -5.03 -5.60
C TRP A 14 21.33 -6.22 -4.66
N GLU A 15 22.53 -6.80 -4.66
CA GLU A 15 22.92 -7.92 -3.81
C GLU A 15 22.86 -7.54 -2.32
N GLN A 16 23.36 -6.34 -1.96
CA GLN A 16 23.29 -5.83 -0.59
C GLN A 16 21.85 -5.59 -0.13
N GLU A 17 21.01 -5.10 -1.02
CA GLU A 17 19.60 -4.88 -0.72
C GLU A 17 18.86 -6.19 -0.46
N VAL A 18 19.07 -7.20 -1.32
CA VAL A 18 18.53 -8.56 -1.14
C VAL A 18 19.01 -9.19 0.15
N GLU A 19 20.31 -9.11 0.43
CA GLU A 19 20.91 -9.65 1.66
C GLU A 19 20.28 -9.00 2.91
N ARG A 20 20.21 -7.68 2.97
CA ARG A 20 19.65 -6.94 4.12
C ARG A 20 18.16 -7.21 4.29
N THR A 21 17.39 -7.22 3.22
CA THR A 21 15.96 -7.53 3.27
C THR A 21 15.73 -8.96 3.76
N THR A 22 16.52 -9.90 3.26
CA THR A 22 16.45 -11.31 3.68
C THR A 22 16.81 -11.47 5.15
N ALA A 23 17.90 -10.85 5.60
CA ALA A 23 18.31 -10.88 7.01
C ALA A 23 17.22 -10.29 7.93
N PHE A 24 16.53 -9.23 7.50
CA PHE A 24 15.44 -8.60 8.26
C PHE A 24 14.32 -9.60 8.58
N TRP A 25 13.66 -10.18 7.56
CA TRP A 25 12.53 -11.06 7.81
C TRP A 25 12.93 -12.43 8.40
N GLN A 26 14.12 -12.95 8.09
CA GLN A 26 14.65 -14.19 8.70
C GLN A 26 14.91 -14.01 10.18
N ARG A 27 15.50 -12.90 10.60
CA ARG A 27 15.71 -12.58 12.03
C ARG A 27 14.41 -12.56 12.81
N LEU A 28 13.34 -12.08 12.19
CA LEU A 28 12.00 -12.07 12.78
C LEU A 28 11.33 -13.45 12.77
N GLY A 29 11.93 -14.47 12.15
CA GLY A 29 11.33 -15.81 12.02
C GLY A 29 10.10 -15.81 11.10
N LEU A 30 9.98 -14.84 10.18
CA LEU A 30 8.88 -14.77 9.23
C LEU A 30 9.13 -15.67 8.01
N PRO A 31 8.08 -16.18 7.34
CA PRO A 31 8.24 -16.97 6.12
C PRO A 31 8.66 -16.10 4.92
N GLY A 32 8.64 -14.79 5.08
CA GLY A 32 8.90 -13.74 4.12
C GLY A 32 8.11 -12.48 4.45
N LEU A 33 7.82 -11.67 3.45
CA LEU A 33 7.06 -10.43 3.58
C LEU A 33 5.71 -10.55 2.84
N LEU A 34 4.68 -9.87 3.36
CA LEU A 34 3.41 -9.68 2.69
C LEU A 34 3.16 -8.19 2.51
N ASP A 35 3.23 -7.72 1.27
CA ASP A 35 3.13 -6.31 0.91
C ASP A 35 1.76 -6.01 0.29
N VAL A 36 0.91 -5.30 1.04
CA VAL A 36 -0.46 -5.01 0.59
C VAL A 36 -0.55 -3.82 -0.36
N HIS A 37 0.56 -3.09 -0.56
CA HIS A 37 0.56 -1.89 -1.37
C HIS A 37 1.73 -1.86 -2.36
N THR A 38 1.57 -2.59 -3.44
CA THR A 38 2.45 -2.51 -4.61
C THR A 38 1.63 -2.22 -5.87
N HIS A 39 2.29 -1.75 -6.92
CA HIS A 39 1.65 -1.35 -8.15
C HIS A 39 2.17 -2.13 -9.35
N PHE A 40 1.26 -2.86 -10.01
CA PHE A 40 1.48 -3.44 -11.33
C PHE A 40 0.33 -3.02 -12.23
N LEU A 41 0.67 -2.42 -13.36
CA LEU A 41 -0.29 -1.85 -14.31
C LEU A 41 0.01 -2.38 -15.71
N PRO A 42 -0.99 -2.35 -16.62
CA PRO A 42 -0.74 -2.61 -18.03
C PRO A 42 0.44 -1.76 -18.53
N PRO A 43 1.38 -2.31 -19.33
CA PRO A 43 2.59 -1.59 -19.72
C PRO A 43 2.37 -0.17 -20.29
N PRO A 44 1.34 0.08 -21.13
CA PRO A 44 1.08 1.44 -21.61
C PRO A 44 0.64 2.42 -20.49
N VAL A 45 -0.09 1.91 -19.48
CA VAL A 45 -0.52 2.72 -18.33
C VAL A 45 0.68 2.96 -17.40
N GLN A 46 1.48 1.94 -17.16
CA GLN A 46 2.70 2.04 -16.35
C GLN A 46 3.67 3.08 -16.93
N ALA A 47 3.85 3.09 -18.23
CA ALA A 47 4.71 4.08 -18.90
C ALA A 47 4.22 5.52 -18.64
N LYS A 48 2.90 5.75 -18.68
CA LYS A 48 2.30 7.06 -18.39
C LYS A 48 2.46 7.46 -16.91
N VAL A 49 2.33 6.50 -16.00
CA VAL A 49 2.58 6.75 -14.57
C VAL A 49 4.04 7.17 -14.37
N TRP A 50 4.99 6.48 -14.96
CA TRP A 50 6.40 6.84 -14.84
C TRP A 50 6.71 8.22 -15.44
N GLU A 51 6.08 8.57 -16.57
CA GLU A 51 6.20 9.92 -17.15
C GLU A 51 5.72 11.01 -16.17
N GLN A 52 4.68 10.75 -15.36
CA GLN A 52 4.24 11.69 -14.32
C GLN A 52 5.27 11.85 -13.21
N PHE A 53 5.89 10.76 -12.77
CA PHE A 53 6.96 10.81 -11.76
C PHE A 53 8.24 11.49 -12.29
N ASP A 54 8.62 11.26 -13.55
CA ASP A 54 9.75 11.94 -14.18
C ASP A 54 9.57 13.46 -14.23
N ASN A 55 8.33 13.93 -14.25
CA ASN A 55 7.97 15.34 -14.27
C ASN A 55 7.43 15.84 -12.91
N ALA A 56 7.64 15.09 -11.82
CA ALA A 56 7.07 15.40 -10.52
C ALA A 56 7.77 16.55 -9.78
N GLY A 57 9.06 16.78 -10.06
CA GLY A 57 9.89 17.75 -9.35
C GLY A 57 9.24 19.12 -9.14
N PRO A 58 8.73 19.80 -10.20
CA PRO A 58 8.06 21.09 -10.04
C PRO A 58 6.79 21.07 -9.21
N LYS A 59 6.07 19.92 -9.17
CA LYS A 59 4.81 19.75 -8.43
C LYS A 59 5.06 19.40 -6.96
N LEU A 60 6.08 18.58 -6.70
CA LEU A 60 6.38 18.03 -5.39
C LEU A 60 7.46 18.81 -4.65
N GLY A 61 8.13 19.75 -5.32
CA GLY A 61 9.29 20.47 -4.77
C GLY A 61 10.53 19.60 -4.58
N ARG A 62 10.53 18.37 -5.10
CA ARG A 62 11.65 17.42 -5.06
C ARG A 62 11.58 16.44 -6.23
N GLU A 63 12.76 15.96 -6.65
CA GLU A 63 12.86 14.89 -7.65
C GLU A 63 12.33 13.56 -7.07
N TRP A 64 11.77 12.72 -7.99
CA TRP A 64 11.27 11.40 -7.61
C TRP A 64 11.84 10.32 -8.54
N PRO A 65 13.13 9.96 -8.36
CA PRO A 65 13.78 8.97 -9.21
C PRO A 65 13.30 7.56 -8.87
N ILE A 66 12.41 7.00 -9.68
CA ILE A 66 11.91 5.63 -9.50
C ILE A 66 13.06 4.65 -9.60
N ARG A 67 13.27 3.84 -8.54
CA ARG A 67 14.36 2.87 -8.46
C ARG A 67 14.10 1.59 -9.25
N TYR A 68 12.88 1.07 -9.23
CA TYR A 68 12.55 -0.26 -9.79
C TYR A 68 11.83 -0.15 -11.12
N ARG A 69 12.51 0.39 -12.12
CA ARG A 69 12.07 0.37 -13.51
C ARG A 69 12.42 -0.97 -14.14
N GLY A 70 11.64 -1.39 -15.11
CA GLY A 70 11.87 -2.64 -15.83
C GLY A 70 10.56 -3.27 -16.31
N SER A 71 10.65 -4.44 -16.89
CA SER A 71 9.48 -5.22 -17.30
C SER A 71 8.68 -5.72 -16.10
N VAL A 72 7.48 -6.22 -16.35
CA VAL A 72 6.64 -6.86 -15.31
C VAL A 72 7.39 -8.03 -14.69
N GLU A 73 8.02 -8.87 -15.52
CA GLU A 73 8.74 -10.07 -15.13
C GLU A 73 9.96 -9.73 -14.24
N GLU A 74 10.72 -8.70 -14.60
CA GLU A 74 11.87 -8.23 -13.82
C GLU A 74 11.42 -7.74 -12.44
N ARG A 75 10.35 -6.96 -12.37
CA ARG A 75 9.82 -6.45 -11.09
C ARG A 75 9.26 -7.57 -10.20
N VAL A 76 8.59 -8.56 -10.78
CA VAL A 76 8.16 -9.76 -10.03
C VAL A 76 9.36 -10.55 -9.53
N ALA A 77 10.40 -10.73 -10.35
CA ALA A 77 11.63 -11.39 -9.94
C ALA A 77 12.34 -10.64 -8.80
N GLN A 78 12.31 -9.30 -8.81
CA GLN A 78 12.85 -8.47 -7.73
C GLN A 78 12.09 -8.70 -6.41
N LEU A 79 10.75 -8.67 -6.41
CA LEU A 79 9.96 -8.96 -5.20
C LEU A 79 10.24 -10.35 -4.65
N ARG A 80 10.34 -11.36 -5.52
CA ARG A 80 10.71 -12.74 -5.12
C ARG A 80 12.09 -12.80 -4.46
N ALA A 81 13.07 -12.12 -5.05
CA ALA A 81 14.43 -12.08 -4.51
C ALA A 81 14.50 -11.38 -3.14
N LEU A 82 13.70 -10.34 -2.92
CA LEU A 82 13.55 -9.64 -1.64
C LEU A 82 12.81 -10.49 -0.58
N GLY A 83 12.23 -11.62 -0.96
CA GLY A 83 11.46 -12.49 -0.05
C GLY A 83 10.02 -12.05 0.15
N VAL A 84 9.47 -11.22 -0.74
CA VAL A 84 8.04 -10.89 -0.74
C VAL A 84 7.27 -12.08 -1.29
N ARG A 85 6.47 -12.72 -0.43
CA ARG A 85 5.75 -13.97 -0.73
C ARG A 85 4.35 -13.74 -1.26
N ARG A 86 3.73 -12.66 -0.82
CA ARG A 86 2.44 -12.20 -1.30
C ARG A 86 2.51 -10.69 -1.49
N PHE A 87 1.92 -10.19 -2.53
CA PHE A 87 1.87 -8.76 -2.83
C PHE A 87 0.63 -8.42 -3.66
N SER A 88 0.14 -7.20 -3.51
CA SER A 88 -0.97 -6.68 -4.30
C SER A 88 -0.51 -6.17 -5.67
N THR A 89 -1.44 -5.86 -6.57
CA THR A 89 -1.14 -5.17 -7.83
C THR A 89 -1.75 -3.77 -7.90
N LEU A 90 -2.67 -3.46 -7.03
CA LEU A 90 -3.41 -2.22 -6.82
C LEU A 90 -3.56 -1.33 -8.07
N PRO A 91 -4.22 -1.78 -9.13
CA PRO A 91 -4.60 -0.89 -10.23
C PRO A 91 -5.54 0.20 -9.70
N TYR A 92 -5.49 1.41 -10.25
CA TYR A 92 -6.37 2.48 -9.85
C TYR A 92 -6.97 3.21 -11.06
N ALA A 93 -8.28 3.34 -11.06
CA ALA A 93 -9.01 4.03 -12.11
C ALA A 93 -8.88 5.55 -11.92
N HIS A 94 -8.57 6.25 -13.01
CA HIS A 94 -8.35 7.69 -13.06
C HIS A 94 -9.34 8.43 -13.95
N ARG A 95 -10.30 7.73 -14.52
CA ARG A 95 -11.40 8.26 -15.36
C ARG A 95 -12.48 7.20 -15.58
N PRO A 96 -13.70 7.60 -16.00
CA PRO A 96 -14.75 6.65 -16.35
C PRO A 96 -14.31 5.64 -17.42
N GLY A 97 -14.79 4.41 -17.33
CA GLY A 97 -14.61 3.34 -18.30
C GLY A 97 -13.23 2.65 -18.26
N ILE A 98 -12.29 3.09 -17.42
CA ILE A 98 -10.97 2.46 -17.36
C ILE A 98 -10.91 1.30 -16.35
N ALA A 99 -11.81 1.28 -15.36
CA ALA A 99 -11.78 0.28 -14.29
C ALA A 99 -11.86 -1.15 -14.84
N ARG A 100 -12.80 -1.43 -15.74
CA ARG A 100 -12.96 -2.78 -16.34
C ARG A 100 -11.71 -3.26 -17.08
N TYR A 101 -11.07 -2.40 -17.86
CA TYR A 101 -9.82 -2.72 -18.55
C TYR A 101 -8.69 -3.08 -17.57
N LEU A 102 -8.56 -2.30 -16.50
CA LEU A 102 -7.56 -2.55 -15.46
C LEU A 102 -7.84 -3.85 -14.70
N ASN A 103 -9.11 -4.12 -14.39
CA ASN A 103 -9.52 -5.33 -13.69
C ASN A 103 -9.33 -6.58 -14.53
N GLU A 104 -9.61 -6.53 -15.83
CA GLU A 104 -9.34 -7.64 -16.77
C GLU A 104 -7.85 -7.94 -16.86
N TRP A 105 -7.01 -6.91 -16.98
CA TRP A 105 -5.56 -7.07 -16.97
C TRP A 105 -5.06 -7.68 -15.65
N ALA A 106 -5.56 -7.19 -14.50
CA ALA A 106 -5.17 -7.70 -13.18
C ALA A 106 -5.58 -9.17 -12.98
N ALA A 107 -6.73 -9.59 -13.53
CA ALA A 107 -7.12 -10.99 -13.56
C ALA A 107 -6.14 -11.86 -14.38
N GLY A 108 -5.64 -11.32 -15.51
CA GLY A 108 -4.56 -11.95 -16.29
C GLY A 108 -3.28 -12.08 -15.47
N PHE A 109 -2.87 -10.99 -14.85
CA PHE A 109 -1.68 -10.94 -14.01
C PHE A 109 -1.75 -12.00 -12.88
N LYS A 110 -2.90 -12.11 -12.19
CA LYS A 110 -3.09 -13.12 -11.14
C LYS A 110 -2.92 -14.55 -11.64
N ARG A 111 -3.36 -14.86 -12.86
CA ARG A 111 -3.15 -16.20 -13.45
C ARG A 111 -1.68 -16.50 -13.73
N ASP A 112 -0.93 -15.48 -14.18
CA ASP A 112 0.49 -15.61 -14.56
C ASP A 112 1.41 -15.54 -13.34
N VAL A 113 0.97 -14.87 -12.26
CA VAL A 113 1.72 -14.64 -11.02
C VAL A 113 0.84 -15.03 -9.81
N PRO A 114 0.74 -16.35 -9.51
CA PRO A 114 -0.21 -16.88 -8.52
C PRO A 114 -0.01 -16.34 -7.09
N GLU A 115 1.21 -15.94 -6.73
CA GLU A 115 1.53 -15.35 -5.42
C GLU A 115 1.01 -13.92 -5.28
N SER A 116 0.62 -13.23 -6.35
CA SER A 116 -0.02 -11.93 -6.22
C SER A 116 -1.37 -12.04 -5.52
N LEU A 117 -1.82 -11.00 -4.84
CA LEU A 117 -3.21 -10.82 -4.45
C LEU A 117 -4.00 -10.37 -5.69
N TRP A 118 -5.07 -11.07 -6.01
CA TRP A 118 -5.93 -10.62 -7.11
C TRP A 118 -6.55 -9.28 -6.73
N SER A 119 -6.00 -8.22 -7.32
CA SER A 119 -6.41 -6.85 -7.05
C SER A 119 -7.35 -6.34 -8.14
N ALA A 120 -8.29 -5.48 -7.75
CA ALA A 120 -9.18 -4.78 -8.68
C ALA A 120 -9.36 -3.31 -8.27
N THR A 121 -9.97 -2.51 -9.14
CA THR A 121 -10.27 -1.10 -8.88
C THR A 121 -11.70 -0.76 -9.25
N LEU A 122 -12.19 0.36 -8.73
CA LEU A 122 -13.53 0.86 -9.02
C LEU A 122 -13.49 2.39 -9.24
N TYR A 123 -14.53 2.89 -9.90
CA TYR A 123 -14.69 4.30 -10.22
C TYR A 123 -16.18 4.67 -10.09
N PRO A 124 -16.56 5.91 -9.73
CA PRO A 124 -17.97 6.33 -9.70
C PRO A 124 -18.55 6.42 -11.11
N GLU A 125 -19.23 5.34 -11.51
CA GLU A 125 -19.89 5.18 -12.82
C GLU A 125 -21.14 4.30 -12.67
N ASP A 126 -22.07 4.37 -13.62
CA ASP A 126 -23.40 3.77 -13.50
C ASP A 126 -23.41 2.26 -13.23
N ASP A 127 -22.42 1.54 -13.72
CA ASP A 127 -22.33 0.08 -13.62
C ASP A 127 -21.34 -0.41 -12.55
N VAL A 128 -20.85 0.47 -11.66
CA VAL A 128 -19.84 0.14 -10.65
C VAL A 128 -20.28 -1.01 -9.74
N ALA A 129 -21.53 -1.02 -9.29
CA ALA A 129 -22.05 -2.10 -8.45
C ALA A 129 -22.05 -3.46 -9.15
N ALA A 130 -22.34 -3.48 -10.45
CA ALA A 130 -22.37 -4.71 -11.23
C ALA A 130 -20.97 -5.34 -11.34
N TYR A 131 -19.96 -4.59 -11.76
CA TYR A 131 -18.62 -5.18 -11.89
C TYR A 131 -17.93 -5.40 -10.54
N VAL A 132 -18.32 -4.71 -9.47
CA VAL A 132 -17.87 -5.02 -8.11
C VAL A 132 -18.46 -6.36 -7.66
N ALA A 133 -19.77 -6.58 -7.87
CA ALA A 133 -20.42 -7.87 -7.57
C ALA A 133 -19.78 -9.02 -8.36
N ASP A 134 -19.52 -8.83 -9.66
CA ASP A 134 -18.84 -9.81 -10.50
C ASP A 134 -17.42 -10.13 -9.99
N GLY A 135 -16.67 -9.10 -9.59
CA GLY A 135 -15.32 -9.26 -9.05
C GLY A 135 -15.30 -10.02 -7.71
N ILE A 136 -16.23 -9.71 -6.80
CA ILE A 136 -16.41 -10.44 -5.53
C ILE A 136 -16.73 -11.92 -5.82
N ALA A 137 -17.69 -12.18 -6.70
CA ALA A 137 -18.07 -13.55 -7.08
C ALA A 137 -16.92 -14.33 -7.76
N ALA A 138 -16.06 -13.63 -8.50
CA ALA A 138 -14.88 -14.21 -9.15
C ALA A 138 -13.72 -14.46 -8.18
N GLY A 139 -13.74 -13.88 -6.97
CA GLY A 139 -12.72 -14.08 -5.94
C GLY A 139 -11.62 -12.99 -5.90
N VAL A 140 -11.93 -11.76 -6.28
CA VAL A 140 -11.01 -10.62 -6.06
C VAL A 140 -10.68 -10.53 -4.58
N GLU A 141 -9.39 -10.50 -4.25
CA GLU A 141 -8.88 -10.57 -2.88
C GLU A 141 -8.73 -9.18 -2.23
N ILE A 142 -8.52 -8.12 -3.05
CA ILE A 142 -8.33 -6.75 -2.55
C ILE A 142 -8.71 -5.72 -3.63
N TRP A 143 -9.34 -4.63 -3.22
CA TRP A 143 -9.72 -3.52 -4.11
C TRP A 143 -8.85 -2.30 -3.88
N LYS A 144 -8.77 -1.39 -4.85
CA LYS A 144 -8.05 -0.12 -4.76
C LYS A 144 -8.90 1.03 -5.25
N VAL A 145 -8.84 2.13 -4.49
CA VAL A 145 -9.39 3.44 -4.89
C VAL A 145 -8.33 4.51 -4.64
N HIS A 146 -8.23 5.46 -5.57
CA HIS A 146 -7.31 6.60 -5.46
C HIS A 146 -8.06 7.89 -5.74
N VAL A 147 -8.56 8.54 -4.69
CA VAL A 147 -9.45 9.72 -4.84
C VAL A 147 -8.76 10.93 -5.45
N GLN A 148 -7.46 11.13 -5.15
CA GLN A 148 -6.69 12.24 -5.70
C GLN A 148 -6.51 12.14 -7.22
N VAL A 149 -6.11 10.96 -7.71
CA VAL A 149 -5.84 10.72 -9.14
C VAL A 149 -7.13 10.55 -9.92
N GLY A 150 -8.16 9.97 -9.27
CA GLY A 150 -9.49 9.77 -9.85
C GLY A 150 -10.36 11.02 -9.85
N GLU A 151 -10.01 12.04 -9.07
CA GLU A 151 -10.72 13.30 -8.93
C GLU A 151 -12.21 13.12 -8.56
N PHE A 152 -12.48 12.29 -7.54
CA PHE A 152 -13.82 12.08 -7.00
C PHE A 152 -13.81 11.91 -5.48
N HIS A 153 -14.91 12.28 -4.84
CA HIS A 153 -15.08 12.05 -3.41
C HIS A 153 -15.38 10.57 -3.11
N LEU A 154 -14.76 10.02 -2.07
CA LEU A 154 -14.97 8.62 -1.68
C LEU A 154 -16.44 8.32 -1.36
N ASP A 155 -17.17 9.30 -0.85
CA ASP A 155 -18.58 9.22 -0.51
C ASP A 155 -19.53 9.61 -1.65
N ASP A 156 -19.04 9.63 -2.90
CA ASP A 156 -19.88 9.84 -4.10
C ASP A 156 -21.05 8.84 -4.08
N PRO A 157 -22.31 9.31 -4.25
CA PRO A 157 -23.48 8.45 -4.20
C PRO A 157 -23.47 7.27 -5.18
N ALA A 158 -22.79 7.40 -6.31
CA ALA A 158 -22.65 6.32 -7.29
C ALA A 158 -21.89 5.12 -6.71
N LEU A 159 -20.97 5.35 -5.75
CA LEU A 159 -20.19 4.30 -5.10
C LEU A 159 -20.91 3.59 -3.95
N ASP A 160 -21.99 4.16 -3.41
CA ASP A 160 -22.65 3.63 -2.22
C ASP A 160 -23.08 2.15 -2.33
N PRO A 161 -23.68 1.70 -3.47
CA PRO A 161 -23.97 0.28 -3.66
C PRO A 161 -22.72 -0.63 -3.68
N ALA A 162 -21.60 -0.13 -4.21
CA ALA A 162 -20.35 -0.87 -4.24
C ALA A 162 -19.76 -1.02 -2.83
N TRP A 163 -19.83 0.04 -2.01
CA TRP A 163 -19.42 -0.04 -0.60
C TRP A 163 -20.26 -1.03 0.20
N ALA A 164 -21.56 -1.08 -0.03
CA ALA A 164 -22.44 -2.06 0.61
C ALA A 164 -22.03 -3.50 0.26
N LEU A 165 -21.77 -3.79 -1.01
CA LEU A 165 -21.33 -5.12 -1.47
C LEU A 165 -19.97 -5.52 -0.86
N LEU A 166 -19.00 -4.61 -0.85
CA LEU A 166 -17.68 -4.87 -0.26
C LEU A 166 -17.75 -5.06 1.26
N ALA A 167 -18.59 -4.29 1.95
CA ALA A 167 -18.81 -4.44 3.38
C ALA A 167 -19.44 -5.79 3.72
N GLU A 168 -20.45 -6.24 2.96
CA GLU A 168 -21.09 -7.55 3.10
C GLU A 168 -20.14 -8.71 2.84
N ALA A 169 -19.39 -8.63 1.72
CA ALA A 169 -18.41 -9.65 1.35
C ALA A 169 -17.19 -9.67 2.29
N GLY A 170 -16.93 -8.57 3.00
CA GLY A 170 -15.75 -8.43 3.83
C GLY A 170 -14.44 -8.30 3.06
N THR A 171 -14.51 -8.05 1.75
CA THR A 171 -13.33 -7.89 0.90
C THR A 171 -12.66 -6.54 1.15
N PRO A 172 -11.36 -6.48 1.45
CA PRO A 172 -10.69 -5.24 1.78
C PRO A 172 -10.55 -4.30 0.57
N VAL A 173 -10.60 -3.01 0.86
CA VAL A 173 -10.33 -1.94 -0.10
C VAL A 173 -9.24 -1.01 0.41
N VAL A 174 -8.15 -0.87 -0.36
CA VAL A 174 -7.09 0.11 -0.11
C VAL A 174 -7.51 1.45 -0.68
N VAL A 175 -7.57 2.46 0.15
CA VAL A 175 -8.04 3.81 -0.21
C VAL A 175 -6.90 4.81 -0.03
N HIS A 176 -6.47 5.43 -1.13
CA HIS A 176 -5.60 6.60 -1.06
C HIS A 176 -6.47 7.84 -0.88
N ALA A 177 -6.63 8.26 0.38
CA ALA A 177 -7.45 9.41 0.77
C ALA A 177 -6.64 10.50 1.48
N GLY A 178 -5.41 10.24 1.94
CA GLY A 178 -4.54 11.25 2.57
C GLY A 178 -4.10 12.34 1.60
N HIS A 179 -3.56 13.44 2.15
CA HIS A 179 -3.12 14.59 1.35
C HIS A 179 -1.70 14.43 0.77
N ALA A 180 -0.91 13.47 1.26
CA ALA A 180 0.44 13.27 0.73
C ALA A 180 0.43 12.48 -0.60
N PRO A 181 1.41 12.74 -1.52
CA PRO A 181 2.41 13.80 -1.46
C PRO A 181 1.85 15.18 -1.85
N VAL A 182 0.68 15.24 -2.50
CA VAL A 182 -0.03 16.48 -2.86
C VAL A 182 -1.52 16.26 -2.71
N GLY A 183 -2.16 17.06 -1.86
CA GLY A 183 -3.61 17.02 -1.69
C GLY A 183 -4.37 17.78 -2.77
N ASN A 184 -5.66 17.46 -2.90
CA ASN A 184 -6.63 18.20 -3.69
C ASN A 184 -7.99 18.23 -2.99
N ASP A 185 -9.03 18.73 -3.64
CA ASP A 185 -10.38 18.86 -3.06
C ASP A 185 -11.03 17.51 -2.71
N PHE A 186 -10.51 16.41 -3.23
CA PHE A 186 -11.03 15.06 -3.01
C PHE A 186 -10.34 14.30 -1.88
N THR A 187 -9.17 14.78 -1.42
CA THR A 187 -8.38 14.16 -0.35
C THR A 187 -8.86 14.57 1.05
N GLY A 188 -8.43 13.84 2.06
CA GLY A 188 -8.77 14.06 3.47
C GLY A 188 -9.67 12.97 4.06
N HIS A 189 -9.72 12.92 5.38
CA HIS A 189 -10.42 11.86 6.14
C HIS A 189 -11.95 11.98 6.10
N ALA A 190 -12.49 13.17 5.81
CA ALA A 190 -13.93 13.44 5.98
C ALA A 190 -14.83 12.56 5.10
N SER A 191 -14.47 12.34 3.82
CA SER A 191 -15.24 11.46 2.93
C SER A 191 -15.13 9.99 3.35
N SER A 192 -13.96 9.55 3.85
CA SER A 192 -13.78 8.21 4.43
C SER A 192 -14.66 8.02 5.67
N ALA A 193 -14.73 9.01 6.56
CA ALA A 193 -15.60 8.97 7.73
C ALA A 193 -17.08 8.80 7.34
N ARG A 194 -17.57 9.57 6.35
CA ARG A 194 -18.96 9.47 5.87
C ARG A 194 -19.28 8.11 5.23
N VAL A 195 -18.32 7.50 4.50
CA VAL A 195 -18.49 6.14 3.99
C VAL A 195 -18.58 5.14 5.14
N LEU A 196 -17.69 5.21 6.13
CA LEU A 196 -17.68 4.30 7.28
C LEU A 196 -18.90 4.49 8.19
N GLU A 197 -19.48 5.69 8.27
CA GLU A 197 -20.74 5.92 8.98
C GLU A 197 -21.91 5.15 8.33
N ARG A 198 -21.96 5.06 7.01
CA ARG A 198 -22.99 4.30 6.28
C ARG A 198 -22.67 2.80 6.21
N HIS A 199 -21.38 2.46 6.12
CA HIS A 199 -20.90 1.09 5.94
C HIS A 199 -19.87 0.71 7.02
N PRO A 200 -20.24 0.61 8.30
CA PRO A 200 -19.28 0.38 9.40
C PRO A 200 -18.57 -0.99 9.33
N GLY A 201 -19.11 -1.92 8.54
CA GLY A 201 -18.51 -3.23 8.25
C GLY A 201 -17.49 -3.23 7.11
N LEU A 202 -17.24 -2.10 6.45
CA LEU A 202 -16.29 -2.02 5.35
C LEU A 202 -14.85 -2.25 5.84
N ALA A 203 -14.16 -3.22 5.24
CA ALA A 203 -12.75 -3.49 5.51
C ALA A 203 -11.88 -2.47 4.72
N MET A 204 -11.77 -1.25 5.25
CA MET A 204 -11.00 -0.17 4.63
C MET A 204 -9.55 -0.23 5.08
N VAL A 205 -8.61 -0.23 4.14
CA VAL A 205 -7.19 -0.04 4.38
C VAL A 205 -6.80 1.36 3.92
N VAL A 206 -6.41 2.21 4.84
CA VAL A 206 -5.99 3.58 4.53
C VAL A 206 -4.55 3.56 4.05
N ALA A 207 -4.33 3.93 2.79
CA ALA A 207 -3.00 4.00 2.20
C ALA A 207 -2.14 5.08 2.87
N HIS A 208 -0.84 4.81 3.00
CA HIS A 208 0.15 5.74 3.60
C HIS A 208 -0.26 6.25 4.99
N MET A 209 -1.01 5.43 5.74
CA MET A 209 -1.63 5.82 7.02
C MET A 209 -2.44 7.13 6.96
N GLY A 210 -2.82 7.57 5.76
CA GLY A 210 -3.51 8.83 5.54
C GLY A 210 -2.62 10.07 5.64
N ALA A 211 -1.30 9.93 5.46
CA ALA A 211 -0.34 11.02 5.58
C ALA A 211 -0.80 12.32 4.88
N PRO A 212 -0.54 13.47 5.50
CA PRO A 212 0.04 13.71 6.82
C PRO A 212 -0.98 13.67 7.98
N ASP A 213 -2.26 13.37 7.72
CA ASP A 213 -3.40 13.44 8.64
C ASP A 213 -3.48 12.18 9.53
N PHE A 214 -2.35 11.74 10.09
CA PHE A 214 -2.25 10.48 10.84
C PHE A 214 -3.26 10.37 11.98
N THR A 215 -3.48 11.45 12.72
CA THR A 215 -4.37 11.47 13.88
C THR A 215 -5.79 11.13 13.48
N GLU A 216 -6.30 11.79 12.46
CA GLU A 216 -7.67 11.64 11.98
C GLU A 216 -7.94 10.23 11.44
N PHE A 217 -6.99 9.64 10.72
CA PHE A 217 -7.15 8.28 10.20
C PHE A 217 -6.94 7.20 11.27
N LEU A 218 -6.07 7.43 12.25
CA LEU A 218 -5.96 6.58 13.42
C LEU A 218 -7.25 6.63 14.27
N ASP A 219 -7.92 7.79 14.38
CA ASP A 219 -9.22 7.93 15.04
C ASP A 219 -10.30 7.10 14.34
N LEU A 220 -10.28 7.01 13.01
CA LEU A 220 -11.16 6.12 12.27
C LEU A 220 -10.86 4.64 12.58
N ALA A 221 -9.59 4.26 12.70
CA ALA A 221 -9.22 2.90 13.07
C ALA A 221 -9.59 2.56 14.53
N ASP A 222 -9.58 3.53 15.45
CA ASP A 222 -10.09 3.33 16.81
C ASP A 222 -11.62 3.13 16.84
N ARG A 223 -12.33 3.88 15.98
CA ARG A 223 -13.81 3.86 15.95
C ARG A 223 -14.40 2.67 15.20
N TYR A 224 -13.73 2.21 14.13
CA TYR A 224 -14.23 1.17 13.23
C TYR A 224 -13.33 -0.06 13.25
N GLU A 225 -13.86 -1.17 13.70
CA GLU A 225 -13.09 -2.40 13.93
C GLU A 225 -12.37 -2.93 12.68
N ARG A 226 -12.94 -2.72 11.49
CA ARG A 226 -12.40 -3.24 10.22
C ARG A 226 -11.52 -2.26 9.46
N VAL A 227 -11.26 -1.07 10.01
CA VAL A 227 -10.30 -0.12 9.44
C VAL A 227 -8.88 -0.56 9.77
N ARG A 228 -8.01 -0.51 8.78
CA ARG A 228 -6.57 -0.79 8.82
C ARG A 228 -5.83 0.38 8.18
N LEU A 229 -4.53 0.46 8.40
CA LEU A 229 -3.66 1.46 7.77
C LEU A 229 -2.43 0.75 7.23
N ASP A 230 -1.98 1.10 6.02
CA ASP A 230 -0.71 0.57 5.53
C ASP A 230 0.44 1.56 5.75
N THR A 231 1.64 1.03 5.89
CA THR A 231 2.84 1.78 6.23
C THR A 231 3.58 2.33 5.01
N THR A 232 2.95 2.31 3.85
CA THR A 232 3.55 2.71 2.59
C THR A 232 4.21 4.08 2.67
N MET A 233 5.52 4.13 2.42
CA MET A 233 6.41 5.30 2.43
C MET A 233 6.51 6.05 3.76
N VAL A 234 5.54 5.93 4.67
CA VAL A 234 5.55 6.63 5.96
C VAL A 234 6.71 6.13 6.82
N PHE A 235 7.18 7.00 7.71
CA PHE A 235 8.35 6.80 8.56
C PHE A 235 9.69 6.76 7.81
N THR A 236 9.70 6.87 6.49
CA THR A 236 10.92 7.05 5.70
C THR A 236 11.38 8.50 5.75
N ASP A 237 12.68 8.71 5.66
CA ASP A 237 13.26 10.06 5.60
C ASP A 237 12.83 10.79 4.31
N PHE A 238 12.41 10.03 3.31
CA PHE A 238 11.92 10.59 2.04
C PHE A 238 10.58 11.29 2.22
N GLU A 239 9.65 10.73 2.99
CA GLU A 239 8.29 11.29 3.13
C GLU A 239 8.20 12.31 4.27
N LEU A 240 8.81 12.00 5.41
CA LEU A 240 8.67 12.77 6.64
C LEU A 240 9.96 13.45 7.08
N GLY A 241 11.08 13.24 6.38
CA GLY A 241 12.35 13.90 6.67
C GLY A 241 12.26 15.41 6.44
N ASP A 242 13.04 16.17 7.20
CA ASP A 242 13.20 17.58 6.90
C ASP A 242 13.94 17.78 5.57
N ALA A 243 13.93 18.99 5.04
CA ALA A 243 14.62 19.34 3.79
C ALA A 243 16.14 19.07 3.82
N HIS A 244 16.69 18.72 4.98
CA HIS A 244 18.11 18.46 5.24
C HIS A 244 18.39 16.97 5.52
N GLY A 245 17.37 16.07 5.39
CA GLY A 245 17.52 14.63 5.58
C GLY A 245 17.62 14.19 7.03
N GLY A 246 17.12 14.98 7.96
CA GLY A 246 17.01 14.59 9.37
C GLY A 246 15.94 13.49 9.58
N PRO A 247 16.02 12.74 10.69
CA PRO A 247 14.98 11.78 11.01
C PRO A 247 13.64 12.47 11.20
N PRO A 248 12.51 11.83 10.76
CA PRO A 248 11.20 12.42 10.91
C PRO A 248 10.87 12.68 12.39
N ALA A 249 10.33 13.88 12.66
CA ALA A 249 9.79 14.19 13.97
C ALA A 249 8.35 13.65 14.05
N TYR A 250 8.09 12.75 14.99
CA TYR A 250 6.76 12.24 15.23
C TYR A 250 6.00 13.09 16.23
N ALA A 251 4.70 13.25 16.04
CA ALA A 251 3.84 13.89 17.02
C ALA A 251 3.88 13.14 18.35
N ASP A 252 3.78 13.88 19.46
CA ASP A 252 3.76 13.31 20.80
C ASP A 252 2.69 12.22 20.92
N GLY A 253 3.06 11.06 21.46
CA GLY A 253 2.18 9.91 21.66
C GLY A 253 1.85 9.09 20.41
N LEU A 254 2.38 9.42 19.23
CA LEU A 254 2.15 8.62 18.01
C LEU A 254 2.66 7.19 18.18
N LEU A 255 3.87 7.01 18.68
CA LEU A 255 4.48 5.68 18.87
C LEU A 255 3.65 4.81 19.82
N ASP A 256 3.19 5.37 20.94
CA ASP A 256 2.30 4.68 21.88
C ASP A 256 0.98 4.26 21.20
N ARG A 257 0.49 5.06 20.28
CA ARG A 257 -0.72 4.77 19.53
C ARG A 257 -0.50 3.65 18.51
N LEU A 258 0.63 3.68 17.78
CA LEU A 258 1.02 2.63 16.85
C LEU A 258 1.21 1.28 17.55
N ASP A 259 1.76 1.27 18.77
CA ASP A 259 1.90 0.04 19.56
C ASP A 259 0.53 -0.51 19.97
N ARG A 260 -0.37 0.34 20.48
CA ARG A 260 -1.74 -0.07 20.83
C ARG A 260 -2.55 -0.59 19.65
N GLN A 261 -2.34 0.00 18.46
CA GLN A 261 -3.05 -0.35 17.23
C GLN A 261 -2.27 -1.32 16.32
N ARG A 262 -1.23 -1.98 16.84
CA ARG A 262 -0.36 -2.84 16.02
C ARG A 262 -1.10 -3.82 15.11
N ASP A 263 -2.23 -4.38 15.58
CA ASP A 263 -3.05 -5.34 14.84
C ASP A 263 -3.86 -4.70 13.69
N ARG A 264 -3.78 -3.37 13.55
CA ARG A 264 -4.41 -2.57 12.49
C ARG A 264 -3.44 -2.13 11.41
N LEU A 265 -2.14 -2.36 11.59
CA LEU A 265 -1.11 -1.87 10.69
C LEU A 265 -0.64 -2.96 9.73
N LEU A 266 -0.43 -2.60 8.48
CA LEU A 266 -0.07 -3.51 7.39
C LEU A 266 1.18 -3.00 6.69
N LEU A 267 2.08 -3.91 6.27
CA LEU A 267 3.19 -3.52 5.41
C LEU A 267 2.68 -3.12 4.02
N GLY A 268 3.04 -1.92 3.61
CA GLY A 268 2.98 -1.45 2.25
C GLY A 268 4.25 -0.70 1.88
N THR A 269 4.62 -0.66 0.61
CA THR A 269 5.86 -0.02 0.16
C THR A 269 5.70 0.98 -0.97
N ASP A 270 4.69 0.85 -1.81
CA ASP A 270 4.53 1.56 -3.09
C ASP A 270 5.48 1.06 -4.20
N PHE A 271 6.10 -0.11 -4.00
CA PHE A 271 6.88 -0.74 -5.07
C PHE A 271 6.05 -0.82 -6.37
N PRO A 272 6.58 -0.45 -7.53
CA PRO A 272 7.96 -0.14 -7.87
C PRO A 272 8.28 1.36 -7.88
N THR A 273 7.34 2.24 -7.50
CA THR A 273 7.44 3.68 -7.69
C THR A 273 8.30 4.40 -6.65
N ILE A 274 8.86 3.67 -5.70
CA ILE A 274 9.70 4.21 -4.64
C ILE A 274 11.08 4.67 -5.14
N PRO A 275 11.61 5.79 -4.59
CA PRO A 275 12.90 6.35 -4.99
C PRO A 275 14.09 5.82 -4.16
N TYR A 276 13.85 4.88 -3.25
CA TYR A 276 14.83 4.30 -2.32
C TYR A 276 14.79 2.76 -2.37
N PRO A 277 15.83 2.08 -1.82
CA PRO A 277 15.83 0.62 -1.71
C PRO A 277 14.64 0.10 -0.89
N TYR A 278 14.03 -1.01 -1.28
CA TYR A 278 12.91 -1.64 -0.57
C TYR A 278 13.19 -1.85 0.93
N VAL A 279 14.40 -2.26 1.25
CA VAL A 279 14.84 -2.46 2.64
C VAL A 279 14.74 -1.19 3.48
N HIS A 280 14.82 -0.01 2.87
CA HIS A 280 14.72 1.27 3.59
C HIS A 280 13.35 1.44 4.27
N GLN A 281 12.26 0.97 3.63
CA GLN A 281 10.94 0.95 4.28
C GLN A 281 10.96 0.07 5.54
N LEU A 282 11.54 -1.11 5.47
CA LEU A 282 11.62 -2.04 6.61
C LEU A 282 12.47 -1.49 7.76
N GLU A 283 13.62 -0.91 7.44
CA GLU A 283 14.51 -0.28 8.41
C GLU A 283 13.89 0.97 9.04
N SER A 284 13.04 1.68 8.29
CA SER A 284 12.28 2.80 8.83
C SER A 284 11.27 2.34 9.88
N LEU A 285 10.61 1.20 9.65
CA LEU A 285 9.73 0.59 10.65
C LEU A 285 10.51 0.11 11.89
N GLU A 286 11.69 -0.49 11.69
CA GLU A 286 12.54 -0.94 12.79
C GLU A 286 13.02 0.22 13.67
N ARG A 287 13.36 1.37 13.06
CA ARG A 287 13.78 2.59 13.79
C ARG A 287 12.71 3.16 14.73
N LEU A 288 11.43 2.78 14.58
CA LEU A 288 10.37 3.16 15.52
C LEU A 288 10.59 2.57 16.91
N GLY A 289 11.36 1.48 17.04
CA GLY A 289 11.70 0.88 18.33
C GLY A 289 10.54 0.15 19.03
N LEU A 290 9.46 -0.21 18.29
CA LEU A 290 8.26 -0.85 18.83
C LEU A 290 8.42 -2.37 19.05
N GLY A 291 9.59 -2.92 18.73
CA GLY A 291 9.95 -4.29 19.00
C GLY A 291 9.59 -5.31 17.91
N GLU A 292 10.14 -6.53 18.05
CA GLU A 292 10.02 -7.56 17.01
C GLU A 292 8.60 -8.09 16.83
N ASP A 293 7.80 -8.18 17.90
CA ASP A 293 6.41 -8.65 17.80
C ASP A 293 5.54 -7.68 17.01
N TRP A 294 5.81 -6.38 17.14
CA TRP A 294 5.17 -5.35 16.32
C TRP A 294 5.57 -5.51 14.84
N LEU A 295 6.87 -5.71 14.55
CA LEU A 295 7.36 -5.92 13.20
C LEU A 295 6.78 -7.20 12.57
N ARG A 296 6.69 -8.31 13.34
CA ARG A 296 6.05 -9.56 12.87
C ARG A 296 4.58 -9.33 12.50
N ALA A 297 3.86 -8.61 13.34
CA ALA A 297 2.45 -8.28 13.09
C ALA A 297 2.30 -7.50 11.79
N VAL A 298 3.03 -6.38 11.64
CA VAL A 298 2.93 -5.47 10.49
C VAL A 298 3.43 -6.13 9.20
N CYS A 299 4.58 -6.79 9.23
CA CYS A 299 5.23 -7.28 8.01
C CYS A 299 4.63 -8.58 7.47
N TRP A 300 3.80 -9.28 8.27
CA TRP A 300 3.20 -10.53 7.83
C TRP A 300 1.82 -10.81 8.43
N HIS A 301 1.69 -10.96 9.75
CA HIS A 301 0.53 -11.60 10.36
C HIS A 301 -0.79 -10.87 10.12
N ASN A 302 -0.79 -9.55 10.21
CA ASN A 302 -2.00 -8.76 10.04
C ASN A 302 -2.54 -8.84 8.61
N ALA A 303 -1.65 -8.73 7.62
CA ALA A 303 -2.04 -8.84 6.23
C ALA A 303 -2.46 -10.27 5.88
N ALA A 304 -1.76 -11.29 6.39
CA ALA A 304 -2.13 -12.69 6.21
C ALA A 304 -3.54 -12.98 6.76
N ALA A 305 -3.86 -12.45 7.95
CA ALA A 305 -5.20 -12.55 8.52
C ALA A 305 -6.26 -11.81 7.69
N LEU A 306 -5.92 -10.63 7.14
CA LEU A 306 -6.83 -9.81 6.33
C LEU A 306 -7.23 -10.50 5.03
N VAL A 307 -6.28 -11.15 4.34
CA VAL A 307 -6.51 -11.77 3.02
C VAL A 307 -6.73 -13.29 3.11
N GLY A 308 -6.87 -13.84 4.32
CA GLY A 308 -7.09 -15.28 4.53
C GLY A 308 -5.90 -16.17 4.09
N ALA A 309 -4.69 -15.62 4.05
CA ALA A 309 -3.49 -16.39 3.78
C ALA A 309 -3.13 -17.19 5.04
N GLY A 310 -3.31 -18.52 5.02
CA GLY A 310 -2.92 -19.40 6.12
C GLY A 310 -1.42 -19.33 6.42
N PRO A 311 -0.98 -19.78 7.61
CA PRO A 311 0.44 -19.82 8.00
C PRO A 311 1.29 -20.73 7.09
N GLU A 312 0.64 -21.60 6.32
CA GLU A 312 1.27 -22.55 5.41
C GLU A 312 1.05 -22.11 3.95
N TYR A 313 1.72 -21.03 3.52
CA TYR A 313 2.01 -20.90 2.10
C TYR A 313 3.36 -21.60 1.88
N PRO A 314 3.37 -22.84 1.37
CA PRO A 314 4.62 -23.58 1.22
C PRO A 314 5.50 -22.80 0.24
N LEU A 315 6.71 -22.50 0.69
CA LEU A 315 7.82 -22.21 -0.17
C LEU A 315 8.09 -23.49 -0.97
N ASP A 316 7.57 -23.60 -2.18
CA ASP A 316 8.13 -24.53 -3.14
C ASP A 316 9.32 -23.85 -3.82
N PRO A 317 10.57 -24.16 -3.45
CA PRO A 317 11.76 -23.55 -4.03
C PRO A 317 12.09 -24.12 -5.41
N GLY A 318 11.16 -24.84 -6.03
CA GLY A 318 11.43 -25.71 -7.18
C GLY A 318 10.44 -25.68 -8.34
N ARG A 319 9.73 -24.56 -8.59
CA ARG A 319 9.05 -24.38 -9.89
C ARG A 319 9.32 -23.05 -10.50
#